data_6c5bbcdfdec090e8d2cfb98bf1f35799
#
_entry.id   6c5bbcdfdec090e8d2cfb98bf1f35799
#
_cell.length_a   1.000
_cell.length_b   1.000
_cell.length_c   1.000
_cell.angle_alpha   90.00
_cell.angle_beta   90.00
_cell.angle_gamma   90.00
#
_symmetry.space_group_name_H-M   'P 1'
#
loop_
_entity.id
_entity.type
_entity.pdbx_description
1 polymer ?
#
loop_
_entity_poly.entity_id
_entity_poly.type
_entity_poly.pdbx_seq_one_letter_code
_entity_poly.pdbx_strand_id
1 'polypeptide(L)'
;MRDVIVMAAGEGSRLRPLTETWPKPVLPIDGRAMIATLLRDLAGAGVERAYVVTGHLAEQVEQLVGDGSAFGVRVTFARQPSVLGSADAVRRGIAAGAEPPFLVVAADTVFRPGDVQRFAAAALGAAGALAYRYEPPPDPPHRFALRVVDGLVVDMLDRDPATKTSGAPLWAVGAGLVPYLEGLGGPPYELSQAFDRAIAAGLEIRGIEVGKTRDLTHPADLVRENFPYLE
;
A
#
# COMPACT_ATOMS: atom_id res chain seq x y z
N MET A 1 4.85 14.89 2.69
CA MET A 1 3.55 14.53 3.29
C MET A 1 3.81 14.03 4.69
N ARG A 2 3.06 14.55 5.69
CA ARG A 2 3.29 14.18 7.10
C ARG A 2 2.51 12.95 7.54
N ASP A 3 1.43 12.64 6.84
CA ASP A 3 0.51 11.58 7.16
C ASP A 3 0.63 10.41 6.21
N VAL A 4 0.41 9.22 6.75
CA VAL A 4 0.26 7.99 5.95
C VAL A 4 -0.87 7.13 6.51
N ILE A 5 -1.64 6.51 5.63
CA ILE A 5 -2.58 5.45 5.96
C ILE A 5 -1.94 4.12 5.56
N VAL A 6 -1.72 3.25 6.54
CA VAL A 6 -1.09 1.93 6.37
C VAL A 6 -2.19 0.88 6.42
N MET A 7 -2.42 0.21 5.30
CA MET A 7 -3.47 -0.83 5.18
C MET A 7 -2.92 -2.17 5.65
N ALA A 8 -3.36 -2.62 6.84
CA ALA A 8 -2.89 -3.82 7.52
C ALA A 8 -4.05 -4.78 7.91
N ALA A 9 -5.22 -4.66 7.26
CA ALA A 9 -6.44 -5.38 7.66
C ALA A 9 -6.66 -6.71 6.91
N GLY A 10 -5.88 -7.00 5.87
CA GLY A 10 -6.07 -8.16 5.00
C GLY A 10 -5.81 -9.51 5.67
N GLU A 11 -6.57 -10.54 5.29
CA GLU A 11 -6.43 -11.91 5.83
C GLU A 11 -5.18 -12.65 5.35
N GLY A 12 -4.61 -12.27 4.22
CA GLY A 12 -3.47 -13.00 3.63
C GLY A 12 -3.78 -14.45 3.26
N SER A 13 -4.98 -14.73 2.76
CA SER A 13 -5.54 -16.09 2.55
C SER A 13 -4.65 -17.03 1.73
N ARG A 14 -3.85 -16.50 0.79
CA ARG A 14 -2.89 -17.28 -0.02
C ARG A 14 -1.70 -17.82 0.78
N LEU A 15 -1.43 -17.26 1.96
CA LEU A 15 -0.37 -17.69 2.88
C LEU A 15 -0.85 -18.72 3.91
N ARG A 16 -2.11 -19.15 3.88
CA ARG A 16 -2.60 -20.20 4.80
C ARG A 16 -1.77 -21.46 4.67
N PRO A 17 -1.49 -22.15 5.80
CA PRO A 17 -2.05 -21.94 7.14
C PRO A 17 -1.32 -20.87 7.99
N LEU A 18 -0.22 -20.27 7.54
CA LEU A 18 0.58 -19.32 8.33
C LEU A 18 -0.27 -18.15 8.85
N THR A 19 -1.14 -17.61 7.98
CA THR A 19 -1.98 -16.44 8.30
C THR A 19 -3.21 -16.76 9.14
N GLU A 20 -3.43 -18.01 9.51
CA GLU A 20 -4.40 -18.39 10.55
C GLU A 20 -3.91 -18.01 11.95
N THR A 21 -2.58 -17.94 12.13
CA THR A 21 -1.94 -17.67 13.42
C THR A 21 -1.21 -16.32 13.45
N TRP A 22 -0.64 -15.88 12.33
CA TRP A 22 0.18 -14.68 12.20
C TRP A 22 -0.34 -13.77 11.10
N PRO A 23 -0.72 -12.50 11.37
CA PRO A 23 -1.16 -11.60 10.31
C PRO A 23 0.00 -11.31 9.36
N LYS A 24 -0.28 -11.24 8.05
CA LYS A 24 0.75 -11.07 7.01
C LYS A 24 1.74 -9.93 7.30
N PRO A 25 1.34 -8.74 7.79
CA PRO A 25 2.27 -7.64 8.07
C PRO A 25 3.35 -7.92 9.12
N VAL A 26 3.14 -8.88 10.01
CA VAL A 26 4.15 -9.25 11.04
C VAL A 26 5.10 -10.34 10.57
N LEU A 27 4.81 -11.01 9.45
CA LEU A 27 5.71 -12.00 8.88
C LEU A 27 7.02 -11.35 8.41
N PRO A 28 8.17 -12.04 8.58
CA PRO A 28 9.46 -11.45 8.28
C PRO A 28 9.84 -11.53 6.80
N ILE A 29 10.54 -10.51 6.34
CA ILE A 29 11.44 -10.51 5.18
C ILE A 29 12.80 -10.03 5.68
N ASP A 30 13.88 -10.71 5.35
CA ASP A 30 15.23 -10.48 5.90
C ASP A 30 15.25 -10.49 7.45
N GLY A 31 14.46 -11.37 8.07
CA GLY A 31 14.37 -11.51 9.52
C GLY A 31 13.65 -10.35 10.24
N ARG A 32 12.99 -9.45 9.52
CA ARG A 32 12.25 -8.31 10.10
C ARG A 32 10.81 -8.29 9.64
N ALA A 33 9.89 -8.04 10.54
CA ALA A 33 8.47 -7.86 10.20
C ALA A 33 8.31 -6.81 9.08
N MET A 34 7.52 -7.13 8.05
CA MET A 34 7.34 -6.24 6.88
C MET A 34 6.85 -4.85 7.31
N ILE A 35 5.87 -4.78 8.22
CA ILE A 35 5.35 -3.50 8.73
C ILE A 35 6.43 -2.69 9.48
N ALA A 36 7.34 -3.35 10.19
CA ALA A 36 8.42 -2.68 10.91
C ALA A 36 9.44 -2.04 9.96
N THR A 37 9.77 -2.72 8.86
CA THR A 37 10.61 -2.18 7.78
C THR A 37 9.91 -0.99 7.12
N LEU A 38 8.64 -1.15 6.75
CA LEU A 38 7.85 -0.12 6.11
C LEU A 38 7.73 1.17 6.96
N LEU A 39 7.44 1.06 8.26
CA LEU A 39 7.31 2.23 9.13
C LEU A 39 8.62 3.01 9.24
N ARG A 40 9.79 2.35 9.23
CA ARG A 40 11.10 3.02 9.20
C ARG A 40 11.34 3.74 7.87
N ASP A 41 10.97 3.11 6.75
CA ASP A 41 11.09 3.74 5.42
C ASP A 41 10.19 4.98 5.33
N LEU A 42 8.98 4.93 5.88
CA LEU A 42 8.05 6.05 5.94
C LEU A 42 8.58 7.19 6.83
N ALA A 43 9.15 6.87 8.00
CA ALA A 43 9.82 7.86 8.86
C ALA A 43 10.98 8.54 8.11
N GLY A 44 11.81 7.75 7.39
CA GLY A 44 12.87 8.26 6.53
C GLY A 44 12.37 9.13 5.37
N ALA A 45 11.12 8.98 4.95
CA ALA A 45 10.46 9.82 3.95
C ALA A 45 9.81 11.09 4.54
N GLY A 46 9.99 11.35 5.85
CA GLY A 46 9.46 12.52 6.53
C GLY A 46 7.99 12.38 6.98
N VAL A 47 7.48 11.15 7.06
CA VAL A 47 6.18 10.88 7.69
C VAL A 47 6.31 11.02 9.20
N GLU A 48 5.36 11.71 9.82
CA GLU A 48 5.30 11.95 11.26
C GLU A 48 4.17 11.17 11.94
N ARG A 49 3.05 10.96 11.22
CA ARG A 49 1.83 10.31 11.71
C ARG A 49 1.43 9.14 10.80
N ALA A 50 1.27 7.96 11.36
CA ALA A 50 0.83 6.78 10.64
C ALA A 50 -0.52 6.30 11.21
N TYR A 51 -1.51 6.23 10.36
CA TYR A 51 -2.84 5.68 10.67
C TYR A 51 -2.88 4.24 10.18
N VAL A 52 -2.67 3.31 11.11
CA VAL A 52 -2.58 1.88 10.78
C VAL A 52 -3.97 1.26 10.86
N VAL A 53 -4.50 0.85 9.72
CA VAL A 53 -5.82 0.23 9.62
C VAL A 53 -5.67 -1.27 9.77
N THR A 54 -6.10 -1.80 10.92
CA THR A 54 -5.98 -3.20 11.31
C THR A 54 -7.31 -3.95 11.16
N GLY A 55 -7.25 -5.27 11.01
CA GLY A 55 -8.42 -6.13 10.84
C GLY A 55 -8.15 -7.56 11.32
N HIS A 56 -7.74 -8.44 10.41
CA HIS A 56 -7.39 -9.82 10.76
C HIS A 56 -6.22 -9.88 11.75
N LEU A 57 -6.41 -10.58 12.87
CA LEU A 57 -5.43 -10.71 13.97
C LEU A 57 -4.82 -9.36 14.40
N ALA A 58 -5.65 -8.34 14.48
CA ALA A 58 -5.25 -6.95 14.66
C ALA A 58 -4.41 -6.71 15.90
N GLU A 59 -4.69 -7.43 17.01
CA GLU A 59 -3.98 -7.29 18.28
C GLU A 59 -2.48 -7.57 18.15
N GLN A 60 -2.10 -8.50 17.27
CA GLN A 60 -0.68 -8.83 17.05
C GLN A 60 0.05 -7.72 16.29
N VAL A 61 -0.63 -7.09 15.32
CA VAL A 61 -0.09 -5.92 14.62
C VAL A 61 0.05 -4.75 15.59
N GLU A 62 -0.97 -4.49 16.38
CA GLU A 62 -1.00 -3.39 17.34
C GLU A 62 0.04 -3.56 18.46
N GLN A 63 0.22 -4.80 18.95
CA GLN A 63 1.25 -5.11 19.94
C GLN A 63 2.67 -4.92 19.39
N LEU A 64 2.93 -5.34 18.13
CA LEU A 64 4.23 -5.17 17.50
C LEU A 64 4.57 -3.70 17.26
N VAL A 65 3.58 -2.93 16.80
CA VAL A 65 3.77 -1.55 16.35
C VAL A 65 3.77 -0.57 17.53
N GLY A 66 2.95 -0.83 18.56
CA GLY A 66 2.82 0.06 19.71
C GLY A 66 2.41 1.49 19.30
N ASP A 67 2.98 2.48 19.94
CA ASP A 67 2.75 3.90 19.64
C ASP A 67 3.55 4.40 18.42
N GLY A 68 4.37 3.53 17.82
CA GLY A 68 5.19 3.83 16.64
C GLY A 68 6.53 4.50 16.95
N SER A 69 6.81 4.89 18.18
CA SER A 69 8.05 5.58 18.57
C SER A 69 9.31 4.78 18.24
N ALA A 70 9.26 3.45 18.35
CA ALA A 70 10.35 2.54 17.96
C ALA A 70 10.70 2.56 16.46
N PHE A 71 9.83 3.15 15.65
CA PHE A 71 9.98 3.23 14.19
C PHE A 71 10.15 4.69 13.70
N GLY A 72 10.08 5.67 14.60
CA GLY A 72 10.24 7.08 14.29
C GLY A 72 8.97 7.80 13.78
N VAL A 73 7.80 7.22 14.01
CA VAL A 73 6.48 7.79 13.68
C VAL A 73 5.56 7.73 14.89
N ARG A 74 4.49 8.52 14.89
CA ARG A 74 3.38 8.36 15.83
C ARG A 74 2.29 7.55 15.17
N VAL A 75 1.79 6.51 15.85
CA VAL A 75 0.77 5.61 15.31
C VAL A 75 -0.57 5.86 15.98
N THR A 76 -1.62 5.90 15.15
CA THR A 76 -3.02 5.82 15.53
C THR A 76 -3.63 4.61 14.83
N PHE A 77 -4.31 3.75 15.58
CA PHE A 77 -4.97 2.59 15.00
C PHE A 77 -6.42 2.89 14.64
N ALA A 78 -6.85 2.34 13.49
CA ALA A 78 -8.24 2.28 13.08
C ALA A 78 -8.61 0.81 12.78
N ARG A 79 -9.83 0.40 13.06
CA ARG A 79 -10.28 -0.98 12.83
C ARG A 79 -11.11 -1.11 11.58
N GLN A 80 -10.80 -2.12 10.77
CA GLN A 80 -11.62 -2.59 9.65
C GLN A 80 -12.09 -4.02 9.98
N PRO A 81 -13.25 -4.19 10.63
CA PRO A 81 -13.67 -5.50 11.16
C PRO A 81 -14.07 -6.49 10.07
N SER A 82 -14.33 -6.03 8.86
CA SER A 82 -14.61 -6.84 7.67
C SER A 82 -13.75 -6.36 6.52
N VAL A 83 -13.28 -7.28 5.66
CA VAL A 83 -12.47 -6.95 4.49
C VAL A 83 -13.36 -6.31 3.42
N LEU A 84 -13.55 -5.00 3.51
CA LEU A 84 -14.40 -4.20 2.63
C LEU A 84 -13.65 -3.52 1.48
N GLY A 85 -12.35 -3.79 1.34
CA GLY A 85 -11.49 -3.24 0.29
C GLY A 85 -10.61 -2.07 0.75
N SER A 86 -9.71 -1.68 -0.14
CA SER A 86 -8.65 -0.71 0.14
C SER A 86 -9.18 0.73 0.33
N ALA A 87 -10.21 1.14 -0.40
CA ALA A 87 -10.82 2.46 -0.21
C ALA A 87 -11.56 2.59 1.13
N ASP A 88 -12.18 1.50 1.64
CA ASP A 88 -12.76 1.51 2.98
C ASP A 88 -11.68 1.69 4.05
N ALA A 89 -10.53 1.01 3.90
CA ALA A 89 -9.39 1.21 4.79
C ALA A 89 -8.92 2.69 4.79
N VAL A 90 -8.84 3.32 3.60
CA VAL A 90 -8.48 4.74 3.50
C VAL A 90 -9.50 5.63 4.20
N ARG A 91 -10.80 5.42 4.00
CA ARG A 91 -11.85 6.18 4.70
C ARG A 91 -11.74 6.06 6.23
N ARG A 92 -11.39 4.87 6.75
CA ARG A 92 -11.16 4.67 8.19
C ARG A 92 -9.93 5.43 8.69
N GLY A 93 -8.86 5.47 7.91
CA GLY A 93 -7.70 6.30 8.24
C GLY A 93 -8.03 7.79 8.27
N ILE A 94 -8.84 8.28 7.33
CA ILE A 94 -9.34 9.66 7.33
C ILE A 94 -10.21 9.92 8.57
N ALA A 95 -11.14 9.02 8.88
CA ALA A 95 -11.99 9.14 10.07
C ALA A 95 -11.19 9.11 11.39
N ALA A 96 -10.02 8.47 11.39
CA ALA A 96 -9.08 8.46 12.52
C ALA A 96 -8.20 9.71 12.60
N GLY A 97 -8.29 10.64 11.64
CA GLY A 97 -7.64 11.94 11.66
C GLY A 97 -6.54 12.16 10.61
N ALA A 98 -6.39 11.28 9.62
CA ALA A 98 -5.47 11.53 8.50
C ALA A 98 -5.94 12.71 7.65
N GLU A 99 -5.05 13.67 7.41
CA GLU A 99 -5.35 14.90 6.67
C GLU A 99 -4.60 14.91 5.32
N PRO A 100 -5.32 15.18 4.19
CA PRO A 100 -4.65 15.29 2.90
C PRO A 100 -3.73 16.52 2.82
N PRO A 101 -2.59 16.43 2.10
CA PRO A 101 -2.17 15.27 1.34
C PRO A 101 -1.49 14.22 2.21
N PHE A 102 -1.87 12.95 2.03
CA PHE A 102 -1.29 11.81 2.74
C PHE A 102 -0.84 10.70 1.78
N LEU A 103 0.05 9.84 2.27
CA LEU A 103 0.41 8.58 1.60
C LEU A 103 -0.58 7.48 1.99
N VAL A 104 -0.76 6.51 1.09
CA VAL A 104 -1.44 5.24 1.37
C VAL A 104 -0.52 4.11 0.95
N VAL A 105 -0.39 3.09 1.79
CA VAL A 105 0.51 1.96 1.51
C VAL A 105 -0.02 0.66 2.09
N ALA A 106 0.22 -0.46 1.42
CA ALA A 106 -0.06 -1.78 1.97
C ALA A 106 1.06 -2.22 2.92
N ALA A 107 0.67 -2.75 4.09
CA ALA A 107 1.60 -3.13 5.16
C ALA A 107 2.42 -4.40 4.87
N ASP A 108 2.11 -5.09 3.80
CA ASP A 108 2.65 -6.38 3.41
C ASP A 108 3.67 -6.30 2.24
N THR A 109 4.24 -5.14 2.03
CA THR A 109 5.18 -4.88 0.92
C THR A 109 6.46 -4.25 1.45
N VAL A 110 7.60 -4.80 1.01
CA VAL A 110 8.94 -4.24 1.24
C VAL A 110 9.43 -3.60 -0.05
N PHE A 111 9.72 -2.31 0.02
CA PHE A 111 10.25 -1.52 -1.09
C PHE A 111 11.78 -1.58 -1.11
N ARG A 112 12.39 -1.23 -2.24
CA ARG A 112 13.84 -1.02 -2.27
C ARG A 112 14.21 0.20 -1.42
N PRO A 113 15.37 0.19 -0.78
CA PRO A 113 15.85 1.35 -0.02
C PRO A 113 15.80 2.64 -0.85
N GLY A 114 15.19 3.68 -0.30
CA GLY A 114 15.03 4.97 -0.96
C GLY A 114 13.82 5.13 -1.88
N ASP A 115 13.08 4.05 -2.23
CA ASP A 115 11.92 4.14 -3.13
C ASP A 115 10.77 4.93 -2.50
N VAL A 116 10.47 4.68 -1.22
CA VAL A 116 9.41 5.38 -0.49
C VAL A 116 9.73 6.88 -0.39
N GLN A 117 11.00 7.22 -0.11
CA GLN A 117 11.47 8.61 -0.02
C GLN A 117 11.37 9.32 -1.38
N ARG A 118 11.82 8.67 -2.48
CA ARG A 118 11.72 9.24 -3.84
C ARG A 118 10.27 9.41 -4.25
N PHE A 119 9.43 8.41 -3.98
CA PHE A 119 8.00 8.51 -4.26
C PHE A 119 7.36 9.69 -3.51
N ALA A 120 7.58 9.79 -2.19
CA ALA A 120 7.02 10.85 -1.37
C ALA A 120 7.45 12.25 -1.86
N ALA A 121 8.71 12.41 -2.26
CA ALA A 121 9.23 13.66 -2.80
C ALA A 121 8.62 13.99 -4.17
N ALA A 122 8.54 13.02 -5.10
CA ALA A 122 8.00 13.21 -6.44
C ALA A 122 6.47 13.44 -6.45
N ALA A 123 5.77 12.93 -5.43
CA ALA A 123 4.32 13.11 -5.28
C ALA A 123 3.92 14.47 -4.65
N LEU A 124 4.88 15.27 -4.19
CA LEU A 124 4.56 16.57 -3.59
C LEU A 124 3.84 17.49 -4.59
N GLY A 125 2.74 18.10 -4.14
CA GLY A 125 1.94 19.02 -4.95
C GLY A 125 1.09 18.36 -6.05
N ALA A 126 1.11 17.03 -6.19
CA ALA A 126 0.21 16.32 -7.11
C ALA A 126 -1.21 16.22 -6.53
N ALA A 127 -2.23 16.21 -7.41
CA ALA A 127 -3.59 15.89 -7.02
C ALA A 127 -3.71 14.44 -6.51
N GLY A 128 -2.90 13.55 -7.10
CA GLY A 128 -2.70 12.18 -6.68
C GLY A 128 -1.45 11.60 -7.34
N ALA A 129 -0.92 10.53 -6.80
CA ALA A 129 0.18 9.78 -7.42
C ALA A 129 0.05 8.28 -7.12
N LEU A 130 0.61 7.47 -8.01
CA LEU A 130 0.65 6.03 -7.90
C LEU A 130 2.04 5.50 -8.25
N ALA A 131 2.55 4.64 -7.40
CA ALA A 131 3.79 3.93 -7.69
C ALA A 131 3.56 2.81 -8.71
N TYR A 132 4.47 2.65 -9.66
CA TYR A 132 4.44 1.55 -10.64
C TYR A 132 5.82 0.92 -10.83
N ARG A 133 5.82 -0.28 -11.41
CA ARG A 133 7.01 -1.06 -11.75
C ARG A 133 6.99 -1.46 -13.21
N TYR A 134 8.16 -1.51 -13.83
CA TYR A 134 8.35 -2.18 -15.12
C TYR A 134 8.41 -3.70 -14.93
N GLU A 135 7.27 -4.26 -14.61
CA GLU A 135 7.08 -5.69 -14.43
C GLU A 135 5.62 -6.00 -14.80
N PRO A 136 5.37 -6.86 -15.79
CA PRO A 136 4.01 -7.19 -16.17
C PRO A 136 3.27 -7.82 -14.99
N PRO A 137 1.94 -7.65 -14.89
CA PRO A 137 1.16 -8.36 -13.90
C PRO A 137 1.36 -9.87 -14.05
N PRO A 138 1.51 -10.62 -12.94
CA PRO A 138 1.57 -12.07 -13.00
C PRO A 138 0.22 -12.67 -13.45
N ASP A 139 0.24 -13.91 -13.91
CA ASP A 139 -0.95 -14.67 -14.25
C ASP A 139 -1.14 -15.83 -13.23
N PRO A 140 -2.24 -15.88 -12.47
CA PRO A 140 -3.35 -14.92 -12.42
C PRO A 140 -2.92 -13.59 -11.79
N PRO A 141 -3.50 -12.47 -12.23
CA PRO A 141 -3.07 -11.16 -11.76
C PRO A 141 -3.44 -10.95 -10.29
N HIS A 142 -2.47 -10.60 -9.48
CA HIS A 142 -2.65 -10.09 -8.12
C HIS A 142 -2.19 -8.63 -7.99
N ARG A 143 -1.79 -8.04 -9.10
CA ARG A 143 -1.47 -6.64 -9.30
C ARG A 143 -2.23 -6.15 -10.53
N PHE A 144 -2.68 -4.92 -10.53
CA PHE A 144 -3.33 -4.36 -11.70
C PHE A 144 -2.28 -3.84 -12.71
N ALA A 145 -2.55 -4.05 -14.00
CA ALA A 145 -1.81 -3.44 -15.08
C ALA A 145 -2.07 -1.93 -15.08
N LEU A 146 -1.05 -1.15 -15.34
CA LEU A 146 -1.11 0.30 -15.29
C LEU A 146 -0.53 0.88 -16.56
N ARG A 147 -1.25 1.81 -17.21
CA ARG A 147 -0.70 2.55 -18.34
C ARG A 147 -0.28 3.94 -17.92
N VAL A 148 1.00 4.23 -18.14
CA VAL A 148 1.60 5.54 -17.83
C VAL A 148 2.09 6.16 -19.14
N VAL A 149 1.68 7.40 -19.42
CA VAL A 149 2.09 8.19 -20.57
C VAL A 149 2.58 9.55 -20.08
N ASP A 150 3.77 9.94 -20.49
CA ASP A 150 4.41 11.22 -20.11
C ASP A 150 4.40 11.49 -18.58
N GLY A 151 4.60 10.43 -17.79
CA GLY A 151 4.61 10.50 -16.33
C GLY A 151 3.22 10.61 -15.67
N LEU A 152 2.13 10.51 -16.45
CA LEU A 152 0.76 10.48 -15.93
C LEU A 152 0.15 9.10 -16.09
N VAL A 153 -0.60 8.68 -15.08
CA VAL A 153 -1.43 7.48 -15.12
C VAL A 153 -2.67 7.78 -15.98
N VAL A 154 -2.83 7.06 -17.07
CA VAL A 154 -3.96 7.24 -17.99
C VAL A 154 -4.96 6.09 -17.95
N ASP A 155 -4.57 4.95 -17.39
CA ASP A 155 -5.45 3.79 -17.19
C ASP A 155 -4.97 2.97 -15.98
N MET A 156 -5.90 2.69 -15.06
CA MET A 156 -5.64 1.95 -13.82
C MET A 156 -5.81 0.43 -13.97
N LEU A 157 -6.49 -0.02 -15.01
CA LEU A 157 -6.80 -1.43 -15.26
C LEU A 157 -6.59 -1.75 -16.74
N ASP A 158 -5.41 -1.39 -17.26
CA ASP A 158 -5.06 -1.61 -18.65
C ASP A 158 -5.24 -3.09 -19.03
N ARG A 159 -6.01 -3.34 -20.07
CA ARG A 159 -6.31 -4.69 -20.57
C ARG A 159 -5.43 -5.10 -21.75
N ASP A 160 -4.49 -4.25 -22.15
CA ASP A 160 -3.54 -4.59 -23.18
C ASP A 160 -2.58 -5.68 -22.65
N PRO A 161 -2.56 -6.89 -23.23
CA PRO A 161 -1.66 -7.94 -22.83
C PRO A 161 -0.17 -7.60 -23.02
N ALA A 162 0.12 -6.59 -23.83
CA ALA A 162 1.49 -6.08 -24.06
C ALA A 162 1.96 -5.13 -22.95
N THR A 163 1.09 -4.74 -22.02
CA THR A 163 1.47 -3.83 -20.92
C THR A 163 2.52 -4.45 -20.01
N LYS A 164 3.65 -3.74 -19.90
CA LYS A 164 4.82 -4.16 -19.12
C LYS A 164 4.91 -3.49 -17.75
N THR A 165 3.89 -2.72 -17.37
CA THR A 165 3.86 -1.98 -16.11
C THR A 165 2.74 -2.45 -15.22
N SER A 166 3.00 -2.53 -13.93
CA SER A 166 2.02 -2.88 -12.91
C SER A 166 2.09 -1.93 -11.73
N GLY A 167 0.94 -1.65 -11.10
CA GLY A 167 0.87 -0.85 -9.90
C GLY A 167 1.64 -1.47 -8.74
N ALA A 168 2.29 -0.63 -7.95
CA ALA A 168 2.84 -0.98 -6.64
C ALA A 168 1.92 -0.39 -5.56
N PRO A 169 1.81 -1.04 -4.38
CA PRO A 169 0.84 -0.65 -3.37
C PRO A 169 1.31 0.56 -2.54
N LEU A 170 1.60 1.66 -3.20
CA LEU A 170 1.99 2.95 -2.64
C LEU A 170 1.34 4.07 -3.46
N TRP A 171 0.53 4.89 -2.80
CA TRP A 171 -0.24 5.97 -3.41
C TRP A 171 -0.03 7.27 -2.64
N ALA A 172 -0.30 8.40 -3.28
CA ALA A 172 -0.47 9.69 -2.66
C ALA A 172 -1.87 10.23 -2.98
N VAL A 173 -2.55 10.74 -1.98
CA VAL A 173 -3.91 11.27 -2.08
C VAL A 173 -3.89 12.73 -1.67
N GLY A 174 -4.12 13.61 -2.62
CA GLY A 174 -4.36 15.04 -2.38
C GLY A 174 -5.81 15.33 -2.04
N ALA A 175 -6.09 16.53 -1.54
CA ALA A 175 -7.44 16.92 -1.12
C ALA A 175 -8.49 16.79 -2.23
N GLY A 176 -8.13 17.09 -3.48
CA GLY A 176 -9.02 16.99 -4.64
C GLY A 176 -9.42 15.56 -4.99
N LEU A 177 -8.68 14.54 -4.53
CA LEU A 177 -8.99 13.14 -4.79
C LEU A 177 -9.95 12.55 -3.73
N VAL A 178 -9.97 13.09 -2.51
CA VAL A 178 -10.78 12.56 -1.40
C VAL A 178 -12.26 12.37 -1.75
N PRO A 179 -12.95 13.29 -2.47
CA PRO A 179 -14.36 13.10 -2.83
C PRO A 179 -14.62 11.83 -3.67
N TYR A 180 -13.64 11.35 -4.44
CA TYR A 180 -13.79 10.16 -5.27
C TYR A 180 -13.73 8.85 -4.48
N LEU A 181 -13.35 8.89 -3.20
CA LEU A 181 -13.43 7.73 -2.31
C LEU A 181 -14.86 7.36 -1.94
N GLU A 182 -15.82 8.27 -2.17
CA GLU A 182 -17.23 8.03 -1.88
C GLU A 182 -18.00 7.48 -3.09
N GLY A 183 -19.09 6.75 -2.83
CA GLY A 183 -19.99 6.23 -3.87
C GLY A 183 -19.33 5.21 -4.81
N LEU A 184 -18.32 4.49 -4.34
CA LEU A 184 -17.69 3.40 -5.08
C LEU A 184 -18.61 2.18 -5.18
N GLY A 185 -18.46 1.41 -6.26
CA GLY A 185 -19.10 0.10 -6.41
C GLY A 185 -18.42 -0.95 -5.53
N GLY A 186 -19.17 -1.67 -4.73
CA GLY A 186 -18.61 -2.72 -3.87
C GLY A 186 -19.58 -3.25 -2.83
N PRO A 187 -19.17 -4.04 -1.82
CA PRO A 187 -17.81 -4.48 -1.55
C PRO A 187 -17.24 -5.48 -2.58
N PRO A 188 -15.91 -5.56 -2.77
CA PRO A 188 -14.91 -4.70 -2.13
C PRO A 188 -14.86 -3.28 -2.75
N TYR A 189 -14.68 -2.26 -1.91
CA TYR A 189 -14.46 -0.87 -2.33
C TYR A 189 -12.97 -0.65 -2.55
N GLU A 190 -12.52 -0.63 -3.79
CA GLU A 190 -11.10 -0.58 -4.09
C GLU A 190 -10.60 0.84 -4.36
N LEU A 191 -9.41 1.14 -3.86
CA LEU A 191 -8.77 2.45 -4.04
C LEU A 191 -8.53 2.77 -5.52
N SER A 192 -8.22 1.75 -6.33
CA SER A 192 -8.10 1.89 -7.78
C SER A 192 -9.34 2.47 -8.44
N GLN A 193 -10.54 2.13 -7.98
CA GLN A 193 -11.80 2.70 -8.50
C GLN A 193 -11.89 4.21 -8.25
N ALA A 194 -11.43 4.68 -7.09
CA ALA A 194 -11.39 6.11 -6.78
C ALA A 194 -10.43 6.86 -7.70
N PHE A 195 -9.24 6.30 -7.92
CA PHE A 195 -8.26 6.87 -8.85
C PHE A 195 -8.75 6.86 -10.29
N ASP A 196 -9.35 5.76 -10.75
CA ASP A 196 -9.92 5.66 -12.09
C ASP A 196 -11.01 6.71 -12.34
N ARG A 197 -11.92 6.90 -11.38
CA ARG A 197 -12.95 7.95 -11.42
C ARG A 197 -12.35 9.36 -11.43
N ALA A 198 -11.28 9.59 -10.67
CA ALA A 198 -10.59 10.87 -10.64
C ALA A 198 -9.92 11.17 -11.99
N ILE A 199 -9.26 10.18 -12.60
CA ILE A 199 -8.68 10.27 -13.95
C ILE A 199 -9.78 10.58 -14.98
N ALA A 200 -10.89 9.85 -14.94
CA ALA A 200 -12.02 10.07 -15.85
C ALA A 200 -12.65 11.47 -15.67
N ALA A 201 -12.54 12.07 -14.51
CA ALA A 201 -12.97 13.46 -14.24
C ALA A 201 -11.90 14.50 -14.57
N GLY A 202 -10.75 14.11 -15.13
CA GLY A 202 -9.69 15.01 -15.58
C GLY A 202 -8.64 15.37 -14.51
N LEU A 203 -8.59 14.66 -13.37
CA LEU A 203 -7.48 14.85 -12.43
C LEU A 203 -6.21 14.22 -12.98
N GLU A 204 -5.12 14.98 -12.93
CA GLU A 204 -3.80 14.48 -13.27
C GLU A 204 -3.22 13.65 -12.13
N ILE A 205 -3.05 12.35 -12.37
CA ILE A 205 -2.44 11.41 -11.44
C ILE A 205 -1.02 11.09 -11.90
N ARG A 206 -0.03 11.40 -11.08
CA ARG A 206 1.37 11.11 -11.42
C ARG A 206 1.65 9.62 -11.31
N GLY A 207 2.24 9.03 -12.35
CA GLY A 207 2.88 7.73 -12.29
C GLY A 207 4.33 7.91 -11.84
N ILE A 208 4.74 7.24 -10.76
CA ILE A 208 6.11 7.33 -10.22
C ILE A 208 6.71 5.94 -10.18
N GLU A 209 7.80 5.76 -10.93
CA GLU A 209 8.49 4.48 -10.98
C GLU A 209 9.17 4.14 -9.65
N VAL A 210 8.99 2.89 -9.21
CA VAL A 210 9.70 2.27 -8.10
C VAL A 210 10.35 0.96 -8.58
N GLY A 211 11.33 0.49 -7.83
CA GLY A 211 11.98 -0.79 -8.13
C GLY A 211 11.06 -1.98 -7.84
N LYS A 212 11.61 -3.18 -8.08
CA LYS A 212 10.93 -4.43 -7.72
C LYS A 212 10.67 -4.45 -6.23
N THR A 213 9.42 -4.67 -5.85
CA THR A 213 9.02 -4.85 -4.45
C THR A 213 9.08 -6.33 -4.07
N ARG A 214 9.20 -6.59 -2.78
CA ARG A 214 9.16 -7.94 -2.20
C ARG A 214 7.91 -8.08 -1.35
N ASP A 215 7.23 -9.20 -1.48
CA ASP A 215 6.06 -9.56 -0.67
C ASP A 215 6.04 -11.09 -0.46
N LEU A 216 5.21 -11.54 0.45
CA LEU A 216 4.95 -12.96 0.67
C LEU A 216 3.59 -13.30 0.03
N THR A 217 3.58 -14.14 -0.99
CA THR A 217 2.34 -14.57 -1.65
C THR A 217 2.00 -16.01 -1.30
N HIS A 218 3.00 -16.88 -1.22
CA HIS A 218 2.85 -18.29 -0.88
C HIS A 218 3.74 -18.66 0.32
N PRO A 219 3.42 -19.72 1.09
CA PRO A 219 4.23 -20.12 2.25
C PRO A 219 5.72 -20.35 1.93
N ALA A 220 6.04 -20.84 0.74
CA ALA A 220 7.43 -21.03 0.29
C ALA A 220 8.21 -19.71 0.20
N ASP A 221 7.54 -18.59 -0.04
CA ASP A 221 8.21 -17.29 -0.11
C ASP A 221 8.84 -16.91 1.23
N LEU A 222 8.25 -17.36 2.36
CA LEU A 222 8.82 -17.10 3.68
C LEU A 222 10.22 -17.71 3.80
N VAL A 223 10.45 -18.90 3.23
CA VAL A 223 11.78 -19.53 3.21
C VAL A 223 12.70 -18.77 2.25
N ARG A 224 12.24 -18.54 1.02
CA ARG A 224 13.02 -17.85 -0.02
C ARG A 224 13.47 -16.45 0.39
N GLU A 225 12.58 -15.67 0.99
CA GLU A 225 12.84 -14.29 1.37
C GLU A 225 13.68 -14.14 2.65
N ASN A 226 13.84 -15.20 3.44
CA ASN A 226 14.62 -15.16 4.69
C ASN A 226 15.87 -16.03 4.67
N PHE A 227 15.93 -17.02 3.78
CA PHE A 227 17.03 -17.99 3.71
C PHE A 227 17.47 -18.24 2.25
N PRO A 228 17.93 -17.19 1.53
CA PRO A 228 18.26 -17.31 0.10
C PRO A 228 19.41 -18.27 -0.19
N TYR A 229 20.17 -18.69 0.84
CA TYR A 229 21.27 -19.67 0.74
C TYR A 229 20.79 -21.13 0.81
N LEU A 230 19.49 -21.38 0.93
CA LEU A 230 18.91 -22.73 0.93
C LEU A 230 18.39 -23.15 -0.45
N GLU A 231 18.60 -22.33 -1.49
CA GLU A 231 18.27 -22.67 -2.89
C GLU A 231 19.31 -23.58 -3.52
#